data_f527687accaec5f608bad7b92466a63b
#
_entry.id   f527687accaec5f608bad7b92466a63b
#
_cell.length_a   1.000
_cell.length_b   1.000
_cell.length_c   1.000
_cell.angle_alpha   90.00
_cell.angle_beta   90.00
_cell.angle_gamma   90.00
#
_symmetry.space_group_name_H-M   'P 1'
#
loop_
_entity.id
_entity.type
_entity.pdbx_description
1 polymer ?
#
loop_
_entity_poly.entity_id
_entity_poly.type
_entity_poly.pdbx_seq_one_letter_code
_entity_poly.pdbx_strand_id
1 'polypeptide(L)'
;LMHGYMNVEALKKTIETKEAHYYSRSRKVIWHKGKTSGFTQRVIEIKIDDDQDSIWLTVDIGDGASCHVGYRSCFYRSIPLGPIDNGRKVEMKFTEKEKKFDPKKVYKDQPNPTKI
;
A
#
# COMPACT_ATOMS: atom_id res chain seq x y z
N LEU A 1 4.36 -3.94 -4.30
CA LEU A 1 4.07 -2.59 -4.78
C LEU A 1 2.85 -2.04 -4.07
N MET A 2 2.88 -0.77 -3.74
CA MET A 2 1.78 -0.09 -3.06
C MET A 2 1.65 1.34 -3.58
N HIS A 3 0.46 1.90 -3.54
CA HIS A 3 0.19 3.30 -3.84
C HIS A 3 -0.46 3.95 -2.63
N GLY A 4 -0.06 5.19 -2.32
CA GLY A 4 -0.63 5.94 -1.22
C GLY A 4 -0.49 7.45 -1.43
N TYR A 5 -1.04 8.21 -0.50
CA TYR A 5 -0.96 9.66 -0.51
C TYR A 5 -0.11 10.15 0.65
N MET A 6 0.62 11.24 0.41
CA MET A 6 1.37 11.94 1.44
C MET A 6 1.01 13.42 1.43
N ASN A 7 0.89 14.00 2.61
CA ASN A 7 0.97 15.45 2.76
C ASN A 7 2.39 15.81 3.23
N VAL A 8 2.67 17.09 3.41
CA VAL A 8 4.00 17.55 3.84
C VAL A 8 4.42 16.92 5.16
N GLU A 9 3.51 16.82 6.10
CA GLU A 9 3.79 16.22 7.41
C GLU A 9 4.12 14.73 7.33
N ALA A 10 3.40 13.97 6.50
CA ALA A 10 3.68 12.56 6.28
C ALA A 10 5.05 12.36 5.64
N LEU A 11 5.40 13.19 4.66
CA LEU A 11 6.71 13.15 4.03
C LEU A 11 7.81 13.46 5.03
N LYS A 12 7.63 14.50 5.84
CA LYS A 12 8.58 14.87 6.88
C LYS A 12 8.83 13.73 7.86
N LYS A 13 7.76 13.09 8.34
CA LYS A 13 7.87 11.94 9.25
C LYS A 13 8.58 10.76 8.59
N THR A 14 8.31 10.52 7.32
CA THR A 14 8.97 9.46 6.54
C THR A 14 10.48 9.70 6.47
N ILE A 15 10.88 10.94 6.18
CA ILE A 15 12.31 11.31 6.10
C ILE A 15 13.00 11.15 7.47
N GLU A 16 12.37 11.63 8.52
CA GLU A 16 12.95 11.64 9.88
C GLU A 16 13.07 10.23 10.46
N THR A 17 12.02 9.41 10.31
CA THR A 17 11.97 8.09 10.93
C THR A 17 12.56 6.99 10.05
N LYS A 18 12.71 7.23 8.76
CA LYS A 18 13.09 6.23 7.75
C LYS A 18 12.06 5.08 7.64
N GLU A 19 10.84 5.33 8.08
CA GLU A 19 9.70 4.42 7.92
C GLU A 19 8.56 5.16 7.22
N ALA A 20 7.88 4.48 6.30
CA ALA A 20 6.88 5.13 5.46
C ALA A 20 5.65 5.56 6.27
N HIS A 21 5.30 6.82 6.10
CA HIS A 21 4.09 7.43 6.62
C HIS A 21 3.27 7.94 5.44
N TYR A 22 1.97 7.78 5.52
CA TYR A 22 1.03 8.21 4.47
C TYR A 22 -0.04 9.11 5.06
N TYR A 23 -0.79 9.77 4.19
CA TYR A 23 -1.93 10.57 4.59
C TYR A 23 -3.22 9.91 4.10
N SER A 24 -4.10 9.58 5.02
CA SER A 24 -5.43 9.06 4.70
C SER A 24 -6.37 10.21 4.38
N ARG A 25 -6.78 10.34 3.11
CA ARG A 25 -7.68 11.41 2.68
C ARG A 25 -9.09 11.27 3.26
N SER A 26 -9.56 10.03 3.38
CA SER A 26 -10.90 9.77 3.92
C SER A 26 -11.00 10.01 5.41
N ARG A 27 -9.96 9.61 6.16
CA ARG A 27 -9.93 9.80 7.62
C ARG A 27 -9.25 11.10 8.06
N LYS A 28 -8.59 11.79 7.14
CA LYS A 28 -7.86 13.05 7.36
C LYS A 28 -6.82 12.94 8.48
N VAL A 29 -6.09 11.84 8.50
CA VAL A 29 -5.04 11.57 9.50
C VAL A 29 -3.78 11.05 8.83
N ILE A 30 -2.64 11.27 9.48
CA ILE A 30 -1.38 10.64 9.11
C ILE A 30 -1.39 9.21 9.61
N TRP A 31 -0.88 8.32 8.80
CA TRP A 31 -0.89 6.92 9.04
C TRP A 31 0.53 6.35 8.90
N HIS A 32 1.07 5.84 10.01
CA HIS A 32 2.35 5.14 10.04
C HIS A 32 2.13 3.71 9.54
N LYS A 33 2.65 3.40 8.37
CA LYS A 33 2.49 2.07 7.76
C LYS A 33 3.14 1.01 8.65
N GLY A 34 2.33 0.02 9.04
CA GLY A 34 2.79 -1.08 9.87
C GLY A 34 2.64 -0.88 11.37
N LYS A 35 2.16 0.28 11.83
CA LYS A 35 1.97 0.53 13.27
C LYS A 35 1.07 -0.51 13.93
N THR A 36 -0.03 -0.90 13.26
CA THR A 36 -0.96 -1.91 13.77
C THR A 36 -0.58 -3.31 13.32
N SER A 37 -0.26 -3.49 12.04
CA SER A 37 0.02 -4.81 11.46
C SER A 37 1.40 -5.37 11.80
N GLY A 38 2.35 -4.51 12.20
CA GLY A 38 3.74 -4.87 12.39
C GLY A 38 4.56 -4.91 11.10
N PHE A 39 3.92 -4.70 9.94
CA PHE A 39 4.58 -4.73 8.63
C PHE A 39 4.98 -3.33 8.19
N THR A 40 5.99 -2.76 8.84
CA THR A 40 6.53 -1.44 8.50
C THR A 40 7.23 -1.46 7.15
N GLN A 41 7.34 -0.31 6.54
CA GLN A 41 8.11 -0.12 5.31
C GLN A 41 9.34 0.73 5.63
N ARG A 42 10.48 0.08 5.75
CA ARG A 42 11.76 0.76 5.99
C ARG A 42 12.26 1.39 4.70
N VAL A 43 12.42 2.69 4.70
CA VAL A 43 12.77 3.46 3.50
C VAL A 43 14.27 3.35 3.22
N ILE A 44 14.60 2.91 2.01
CA ILE A 44 15.97 2.81 1.51
C ILE A 44 16.32 4.05 0.69
N GLU A 45 15.38 4.52 -0.13
CA GLU A 45 15.60 5.65 -1.03
C GLU A 45 14.30 6.37 -1.31
N ILE A 46 14.37 7.68 -1.48
CA ILE A 46 13.25 8.52 -1.92
C ILE A 46 13.68 9.24 -3.18
N LYS A 47 12.91 9.06 -4.25
CA LYS A 47 13.06 9.82 -5.49
C LYS A 47 11.84 10.68 -5.69
N ILE A 48 12.05 11.87 -6.25
CA ILE A 48 10.98 12.80 -6.54
C ILE A 48 10.82 12.97 -8.04
N ASP A 49 9.61 13.10 -8.50
CA ASP A 49 9.25 13.34 -9.90
C ASP A 49 9.69 14.74 -10.33
N ASP A 50 9.87 14.95 -11.66
CA ASP A 50 10.40 16.21 -12.20
C ASP A 50 9.50 17.41 -11.93
N ASP A 51 8.18 17.24 -11.90
CA ASP A 51 7.24 18.31 -11.53
C ASP A 51 6.88 18.29 -10.03
N GLN A 52 7.53 17.43 -9.27
CA GLN A 52 7.48 17.40 -7.80
C GLN A 52 6.09 17.11 -7.22
N ASP A 53 5.29 16.34 -7.92
CA ASP A 53 3.96 15.93 -7.46
C ASP A 53 3.87 14.44 -7.08
N SER A 54 4.90 13.67 -7.36
CA SER A 54 4.96 12.23 -7.09
C SER A 54 6.30 11.84 -6.47
N ILE A 55 6.24 10.85 -5.57
CA ILE A 55 7.42 10.34 -4.89
C ILE A 55 7.48 8.83 -5.10
N TRP A 56 8.67 8.33 -5.41
CA TRP A 56 8.93 6.92 -5.50
C TRP A 56 9.77 6.48 -4.29
N LEU A 57 9.17 5.66 -3.42
CA LEU A 57 9.87 5.09 -2.28
C LEU A 57 10.38 3.70 -2.61
N THR A 58 11.67 3.47 -2.39
CA THR A 58 12.20 2.12 -2.33
C THR A 58 12.23 1.71 -0.87
N VAL A 59 11.56 0.60 -0.53
CA VAL A 59 11.40 0.16 0.85
C VAL A 59 11.79 -1.30 1.00
N ASP A 60 12.26 -1.64 2.20
CA ASP A 60 12.52 -3.02 2.60
C ASP A 60 11.39 -3.43 3.57
N ILE A 61 10.63 -4.43 3.17
CA ILE A 61 9.54 -4.98 3.99
C ILE A 61 9.85 -6.41 4.49
N GLY A 62 11.05 -6.92 4.19
CA GLY A 62 11.41 -8.30 4.54
C GLY A 62 10.42 -9.30 3.94
N ASP A 63 9.93 -10.22 4.76
CA ASP A 63 8.89 -11.20 4.36
C ASP A 63 7.47 -10.68 4.60
N GLY A 64 7.31 -9.38 4.86
CA GLY A 64 6.04 -8.77 5.18
C GLY A 64 5.14 -8.50 3.98
N ALA A 65 4.08 -7.77 4.23
CA ALA A 65 3.08 -7.41 3.24
C ALA A 65 2.79 -5.91 3.29
N SER A 66 2.67 -5.28 2.12
CA SER A 66 2.25 -3.88 2.02
C SER A 66 0.74 -3.74 1.95
N CYS A 67 0.04 -4.74 1.45
CA CYS A 67 -1.40 -4.69 1.30
C CYS A 67 -2.13 -5.00 2.62
N HIS A 68 -3.12 -4.18 2.98
CA HIS A 68 -3.92 -4.38 4.19
C HIS A 68 -4.82 -5.61 4.12
N VAL A 69 -5.02 -6.16 2.93
CA VAL A 69 -5.76 -7.40 2.70
C VAL A 69 -4.90 -8.64 2.97
N GLY A 70 -3.57 -8.45 3.10
CA GLY A 70 -2.64 -9.49 3.47
C GLY A 70 -1.66 -9.92 2.38
N TYR A 71 -1.84 -9.49 1.15
CA TYR A 71 -0.89 -9.78 0.07
C TYR A 71 0.37 -8.93 0.20
N ARG A 72 1.49 -9.44 -0.32
CA ARG A 72 2.76 -8.72 -0.29
C ARG A 72 2.68 -7.40 -1.04
N SER A 73 2.00 -7.38 -2.20
CA SER A 73 1.76 -6.20 -3.02
C SER A 73 0.29 -5.86 -3.02
N CYS A 74 -0.03 -4.56 -3.07
CA CYS A 74 -1.40 -4.11 -3.33
C CYS A 74 -1.82 -4.39 -4.77
N PHE A 75 -0.85 -4.64 -5.66
CA PHE A 75 -1.08 -4.93 -7.06
C PHE A 75 -0.98 -6.44 -7.29
N TYR A 76 -1.88 -7.19 -6.68
CA TYR A 76 -1.88 -8.66 -6.70
C TYR A 76 -2.84 -9.26 -7.74
N ARG A 77 -3.45 -8.43 -8.56
CA ARG A 77 -4.36 -8.86 -9.63
C ARG A 77 -3.99 -8.16 -10.92
N SER A 78 -4.14 -8.87 -12.03
CA SER A 78 -3.92 -8.30 -13.35
C SER A 78 -5.20 -8.31 -14.17
N ILE A 79 -5.28 -7.36 -15.09
CA ILE A 79 -6.38 -7.24 -16.06
C ILE A 79 -5.85 -7.72 -17.39
N PRO A 80 -6.51 -8.72 -18.05
CA PRO A 80 -6.07 -9.18 -19.37
C PRO A 80 -6.18 -8.06 -20.40
N LEU A 81 -5.19 -8.00 -21.29
CA LEU A 81 -5.17 -7.04 -22.38
C LEU A 81 -5.86 -7.66 -23.61
N GLY A 82 -6.47 -6.80 -24.41
CA GLY A 82 -7.11 -7.16 -25.66
C GLY A 82 -8.47 -6.49 -25.82
N PRO A 83 -9.22 -6.83 -26.89
CA PRO A 83 -10.55 -6.25 -27.13
C PRO A 83 -11.51 -6.58 -26.01
N ILE A 84 -12.37 -5.61 -25.66
CA ILE A 84 -13.43 -5.77 -24.68
C ILE A 84 -14.75 -5.90 -25.45
N ASP A 85 -15.42 -7.04 -25.31
CA ASP A 85 -16.72 -7.28 -25.91
C ASP A 85 -17.83 -6.64 -25.04
N ASN A 86 -18.78 -6.00 -25.67
CA ASN A 86 -19.92 -5.41 -24.99
C ASN A 86 -20.67 -6.47 -24.16
N GLY A 87 -20.93 -6.15 -22.89
CA GLY A 87 -21.64 -7.03 -21.97
C GLY A 87 -20.78 -8.15 -21.36
N ARG A 88 -19.51 -8.24 -21.73
CA ARG A 88 -18.60 -9.24 -21.18
C ARG A 88 -17.87 -8.66 -19.94
N LYS A 89 -17.90 -9.42 -18.85
CA LYS A 89 -17.14 -9.05 -17.65
C LYS A 89 -15.65 -9.26 -17.88
N VAL A 90 -14.85 -8.28 -17.45
CA VAL A 90 -13.39 -8.42 -17.42
C VAL A 90 -13.02 -9.21 -16.17
N GLU A 91 -12.39 -10.35 -16.35
CA GLU A 91 -11.93 -11.20 -15.24
C GLU A 91 -10.49 -10.84 -14.88
N MET A 92 -10.28 -10.47 -13.60
CA MET A 92 -8.94 -10.21 -13.08
C MET A 92 -8.28 -11.51 -12.66
N LYS A 93 -6.98 -11.65 -12.97
CA LYS A 93 -6.18 -12.79 -12.56
C LYS A 93 -5.33 -12.44 -11.36
N PHE A 94 -5.29 -13.31 -10.36
CA PHE A 94 -4.41 -13.16 -9.22
C PHE A 94 -2.97 -13.44 -9.61
N THR A 95 -2.07 -12.51 -9.33
CA THR A 95 -0.63 -12.64 -9.53
C THR A 95 0.08 -13.12 -8.27
N GLU A 96 -0.57 -12.98 -7.11
CA GLU A 96 -0.13 -13.56 -5.84
C GLU A 96 -1.26 -14.44 -5.31
N LYS A 97 -0.96 -15.70 -5.04
CA LYS A 97 -1.98 -16.70 -4.64
C LYS A 97 -2.16 -16.77 -3.13
N GLU A 98 -1.16 -16.38 -2.36
CA GLU A 98 -1.17 -16.52 -0.89
C GLU A 98 -1.02 -15.18 -0.21
N LYS A 99 -1.80 -14.99 0.85
CA LYS A 99 -1.65 -13.86 1.75
C LYS A 99 -0.50 -14.11 2.72
N LYS A 100 0.22 -13.05 3.09
CA LYS A 100 1.27 -13.12 4.10
C LYS A 100 0.72 -13.05 5.52
N PHE A 101 -0.50 -12.52 5.68
CA PHE A 101 -1.21 -12.51 6.96
C PHE A 101 -2.72 -12.53 6.74
N ASP A 102 -3.47 -12.90 7.81
CA ASP A 102 -4.92 -12.82 7.84
C ASP A 102 -5.33 -11.45 8.44
N PRO A 103 -6.01 -10.58 7.68
CA PRO A 103 -6.43 -9.27 8.18
C PRO A 103 -7.30 -9.34 9.44
N LYS A 104 -8.13 -10.36 9.56
CA LYS A 104 -8.99 -10.57 10.74
C LYS A 104 -8.17 -10.79 12.00
N LYS A 105 -7.04 -11.48 11.90
CA LYS A 105 -6.14 -11.74 13.02
C LYS A 105 -5.29 -10.52 13.39
N VAL A 106 -4.84 -9.77 12.38
CA VAL A 106 -3.94 -8.63 12.57
C VAL A 106 -4.67 -7.40 13.09
N TYR A 107 -5.81 -7.08 12.48
CA TYR A 107 -6.54 -5.85 12.83
C TYR A 107 -7.58 -6.06 13.93
N LYS A 108 -8.04 -7.29 14.17
CA LYS A 108 -9.01 -7.62 15.23
C LYS A 108 -10.13 -6.58 15.34
N ASP A 109 -10.17 -5.84 16.46
CA ASP A 109 -11.14 -4.77 16.72
C ASP A 109 -10.71 -3.42 16.14
N GLN A 110 -9.53 -3.35 15.53
CA GLN A 110 -9.03 -2.14 14.88
C GLN A 110 -9.63 -1.99 13.48
N PRO A 111 -9.98 -0.78 13.06
CA PRO A 111 -10.44 -0.58 11.68
C PRO A 111 -9.33 -0.90 10.70
N ASN A 112 -9.65 -1.74 9.71
CA ASN A 112 -8.72 -2.01 8.61
C ASN A 112 -8.65 -0.77 7.71
N PRO A 113 -7.44 -0.23 7.44
CA PRO A 113 -7.30 0.97 6.61
C PRO A 113 -7.85 0.84 5.18
N THR A 114 -7.93 -0.39 4.67
CA THR A 114 -8.44 -0.66 3.32
C THR A 114 -9.94 -0.95 3.29
N LYS A 115 -10.58 -1.02 4.43
CA LYS A 115 -12.00 -1.35 4.47
C LYS A 115 -12.81 -0.24 3.82
N ILE A 116 -13.52 -0.62 2.82
CA ILE A 116 -14.39 0.23 2.03
C ILE A 116 -15.80 0.12 2.58
#